data_6b546ba1831e6426db388dedf0fcc49e
#
_entry.id   6b546ba1831e6426db388dedf0fcc49e
#
_cell.length_a   1.000
_cell.length_b   1.000
_cell.length_c   1.000
_cell.angle_alpha   90.00
_cell.angle_beta   90.00
_cell.angle_gamma   90.00
#
_symmetry.space_group_name_H-M   'P 1'
#
loop_
_entity.id
_entity.type
_entity.pdbx_description
1 polymer ?
#
loop_
_entity_poly.entity_id
_entity_poly.type
_entity_poly.pdbx_seq_one_letter_code
_entity_poly.pdbx_strand_id
1 'polypeptide(L)'
;MDAFSASLMADKREIVFAPTVYKFQTFAQMAEEFNLGERDVVLTNEFIYTPFMKELGLKCNFVFQEKFGAGEPSEAMIQTMYDAIPYDSYDRVIAVGGGAIMDLCKLLGCKRPDTVHNLYFKRFPVVHEKDVIAIPTTCGTGSEATALSIVTDLSLIHISEPTRQA
;
A
#
# COMPACT_ATOMS: atom_id res chain seq x y z
N MET A 1 12.32 0.91 38.04
CA MET A 1 12.65 0.79 36.60
C MET A 1 11.35 0.47 35.90
N ASP A 2 10.89 1.35 35.03
CA ASP A 2 9.61 1.14 34.33
C ASP A 2 9.73 0.04 33.25
N ALA A 3 8.58 -0.47 32.79
CA ALA A 3 8.54 -1.55 31.81
C ALA A 3 9.21 -1.17 30.48
N PHE A 4 9.29 0.11 30.17
CA PHE A 4 9.96 0.62 28.96
C PHE A 4 11.48 0.53 29.11
N SER A 5 12.03 0.94 30.26
CA SER A 5 13.47 0.83 30.55
C SER A 5 13.92 -0.63 30.65
N ALA A 6 13.08 -1.52 31.18
CA ALA A 6 13.34 -2.96 31.21
C ALA A 6 13.34 -3.57 29.79
N SER A 7 12.46 -3.12 28.90
CA SER A 7 12.40 -3.54 27.49
C SER A 7 13.65 -3.09 26.70
N LEU A 8 14.19 -1.90 26.99
CA LEU A 8 15.43 -1.41 26.36
C LEU A 8 16.69 -2.14 26.84
N MET A 9 16.64 -2.74 28.02
CA MET A 9 17.74 -3.51 28.62
C MET A 9 17.70 -5.01 28.31
N ALA A 10 16.61 -5.49 27.71
CA ALA A 10 16.54 -6.86 27.24
C ALA A 10 17.51 -7.03 26.05
N ASP A 11 18.42 -8.01 26.15
CA ASP A 11 19.49 -8.30 25.18
C ASP A 11 19.00 -8.75 23.78
N LYS A 12 17.70 -8.79 23.54
CA LYS A 12 17.13 -9.10 22.24
C LYS A 12 16.68 -7.83 21.56
N ARG A 13 17.59 -7.24 20.79
CA ARG A 13 17.22 -6.28 19.73
C ARG A 13 16.92 -7.07 18.48
N GLU A 14 15.69 -7.52 18.35
CA GLU A 14 15.22 -8.21 17.17
C GLU A 14 14.69 -7.17 16.19
N ILE A 15 15.37 -6.99 15.03
CA ILE A 15 14.82 -6.26 13.89
C ILE A 15 14.21 -7.33 12.98
N VAL A 16 12.88 -7.43 13.01
CA VAL A 16 12.17 -8.31 12.09
C VAL A 16 11.90 -7.54 10.81
N PHE A 17 12.57 -7.93 9.73
CA PHE A 17 12.24 -7.49 8.39
C PHE A 17 11.23 -8.50 7.81
N ALA A 18 9.96 -8.16 7.89
CA ALA A 18 8.86 -9.07 7.62
C ALA A 18 8.59 -9.36 6.12
N PRO A 19 8.81 -8.44 5.13
CA PRO A 19 8.49 -8.73 3.75
C PRO A 19 9.45 -9.75 3.13
N THR A 20 8.89 -10.69 2.36
CA THR A 20 9.69 -11.55 1.47
C THR A 20 10.10 -10.73 0.25
N VAL A 21 11.39 -10.73 -0.07
CA VAL A 21 11.94 -9.97 -1.21
C VAL A 21 12.18 -10.91 -2.39
N TYR A 22 11.59 -10.56 -3.52
CA TYR A 22 11.79 -11.25 -4.79
C TYR A 22 12.55 -10.35 -5.76
N LYS A 23 13.33 -10.94 -6.65
CA LYS A 23 14.04 -10.22 -7.71
C LYS A 23 13.63 -10.75 -9.08
N PHE A 24 13.01 -9.89 -9.88
CA PHE A 24 12.65 -10.16 -11.27
C PHE A 24 13.37 -9.20 -12.21
N GLN A 25 13.57 -9.61 -13.46
CA GLN A 25 14.15 -8.76 -14.50
C GLN A 25 13.08 -7.85 -15.13
N THR A 26 11.85 -8.32 -15.18
CA THR A 26 10.74 -7.60 -15.82
C THR A 26 9.45 -7.77 -15.02
N PHE A 27 8.51 -6.84 -15.22
CA PHE A 27 7.16 -6.97 -14.69
C PHE A 27 6.44 -8.22 -15.24
N ALA A 28 6.70 -8.59 -16.49
CA ALA A 28 6.11 -9.77 -17.12
C ALA A 28 6.47 -11.06 -16.36
N GLN A 29 7.74 -11.23 -15.98
CA GLN A 29 8.18 -12.39 -15.19
C GLN A 29 7.50 -12.45 -13.82
N MET A 30 7.35 -11.32 -13.16
CA MET A 30 6.63 -11.24 -11.88
C MET A 30 5.14 -11.57 -12.08
N ALA A 31 4.52 -11.04 -13.12
CA ALA A 31 3.12 -11.29 -13.42
C ALA A 31 2.83 -12.77 -13.70
N GLU A 32 3.75 -13.46 -14.37
CA GLU A 32 3.69 -14.90 -14.62
C GLU A 32 3.89 -15.70 -13.34
N GLU A 33 4.94 -15.42 -12.56
CA GLU A 33 5.27 -16.12 -11.32
C GLU A 33 4.14 -16.03 -10.29
N PHE A 34 3.55 -14.86 -10.15
CA PHE A 34 2.44 -14.63 -9.23
C PHE A 34 1.06 -14.91 -9.85
N ASN A 35 1.02 -15.35 -11.12
CA ASN A 35 -0.21 -15.65 -11.85
C ASN A 35 -1.25 -14.53 -11.72
N LEU A 36 -0.87 -13.30 -12.14
CA LEU A 36 -1.74 -12.13 -12.03
C LEU A 36 -2.99 -12.28 -12.91
N GLY A 37 -4.16 -11.94 -12.37
CA GLY A 37 -5.45 -12.14 -13.02
C GLY A 37 -6.54 -11.15 -12.62
N GLU A 38 -7.78 -11.51 -12.89
CA GLU A 38 -8.95 -10.62 -12.76
C GLU A 38 -9.23 -10.17 -11.32
N ARG A 39 -8.72 -10.90 -10.32
CA ARG A 39 -8.88 -10.54 -8.91
C ARG A 39 -7.69 -9.77 -8.34
N ASP A 40 -6.80 -9.28 -9.20
CA ASP A 40 -5.69 -8.43 -8.84
C ASP A 40 -5.96 -6.97 -9.21
N VAL A 41 -5.72 -6.07 -8.26
CA VAL A 41 -5.69 -4.63 -8.51
C VAL A 41 -4.25 -4.18 -8.62
N VAL A 42 -3.87 -3.60 -9.77
CA VAL A 42 -2.56 -3.00 -9.97
C VAL A 42 -2.71 -1.48 -9.90
N LEU A 43 -2.28 -0.89 -8.78
CA LEU A 43 -2.23 0.56 -8.63
C LEU A 43 -0.88 1.08 -9.11
N THR A 44 -0.92 2.00 -10.06
CA THR A 44 0.26 2.55 -10.71
C THR A 44 -0.02 3.94 -11.27
N ASN A 45 0.95 4.48 -12.00
CA ASN A 45 0.81 5.70 -12.79
C ASN A 45 0.73 5.35 -14.29
N GLU A 46 0.02 6.15 -15.07
CA GLU A 46 -0.15 5.89 -16.51
C GLU A 46 1.20 5.89 -17.27
N PHE A 47 2.13 6.75 -16.86
CA PHE A 47 3.47 6.82 -17.43
C PHE A 47 4.35 5.58 -17.13
N ILE A 48 4.03 4.82 -16.07
CA ILE A 48 4.67 3.54 -15.77
C ILE A 48 3.95 2.40 -16.51
N TYR A 49 2.62 2.42 -16.49
CA TYR A 49 1.82 1.38 -17.16
C TYR A 49 2.10 1.28 -18.65
N THR A 50 2.10 2.42 -19.35
CA THR A 50 2.19 2.45 -20.81
C THR A 50 3.43 1.75 -21.37
N PRO A 51 4.66 2.02 -20.91
CA PRO A 51 5.86 1.37 -21.47
C PRO A 51 6.12 -0.04 -20.95
N PHE A 52 5.61 -0.43 -19.76
CA PHE A 52 6.03 -1.67 -19.12
C PHE A 52 4.96 -2.74 -18.96
N MET A 53 3.69 -2.39 -19.06
CA MET A 53 2.59 -3.30 -18.74
C MET A 53 1.53 -3.39 -19.84
N LYS A 54 1.29 -2.33 -20.60
CA LYS A 54 0.19 -2.24 -21.57
C LYS A 54 0.21 -3.37 -22.57
N GLU A 55 1.37 -3.68 -23.14
CA GLU A 55 1.53 -4.69 -24.19
C GLU A 55 1.42 -6.15 -23.66
N LEU A 56 1.42 -6.33 -22.33
CA LEU A 56 1.33 -7.67 -21.74
C LEU A 56 -0.09 -8.25 -21.79
N GLY A 57 -1.11 -7.43 -22.05
CA GLY A 57 -2.49 -7.88 -22.16
C GLY A 57 -3.05 -8.57 -20.90
N LEU A 58 -2.53 -8.20 -19.72
CA LEU A 58 -2.97 -8.78 -18.45
C LEU A 58 -4.42 -8.43 -18.13
N LYS A 59 -5.14 -9.37 -17.54
CA LYS A 59 -6.55 -9.20 -17.15
C LYS A 59 -6.74 -8.57 -15.77
N CYS A 60 -5.69 -7.99 -15.19
CA CYS A 60 -5.78 -7.28 -13.92
C CYS A 60 -6.62 -6.01 -14.03
N ASN A 61 -7.18 -5.58 -12.91
CA ASN A 61 -7.79 -4.26 -12.81
C ASN A 61 -6.70 -3.20 -12.60
N PHE A 62 -6.33 -2.49 -13.66
CA PHE A 62 -5.36 -1.39 -13.60
C PHE A 62 -6.02 -0.10 -13.13
N VAL A 63 -5.49 0.44 -12.04
CA VAL A 63 -5.96 1.67 -11.41
C VAL A 63 -4.85 2.72 -11.46
N PHE A 64 -5.15 3.89 -11.99
CA PHE A 64 -4.18 4.98 -12.14
C PHE A 64 -4.42 6.03 -11.06
N GLN A 65 -3.37 6.32 -10.28
CA GLN A 65 -3.45 7.31 -9.19
C GLN A 65 -3.96 8.66 -9.68
N GLU A 66 -3.55 9.08 -10.88
CA GLU A 66 -3.88 10.38 -11.45
C GLU A 66 -5.39 10.64 -11.57
N LYS A 67 -6.19 9.57 -11.63
CA LYS A 67 -7.66 9.67 -11.68
C LYS A 67 -8.28 10.13 -10.35
N PHE A 68 -7.55 9.97 -9.26
CA PHE A 68 -8.02 10.28 -7.91
C PHE A 68 -7.36 11.53 -7.32
N GLY A 69 -6.26 11.97 -7.91
CA GLY A 69 -5.51 13.15 -7.50
C GLY A 69 -4.02 13.02 -7.78
N ALA A 70 -3.31 14.10 -7.58
CA ALA A 70 -1.86 14.17 -7.77
C ALA A 70 -1.16 14.41 -6.43
N GLY A 71 0.11 13.97 -6.34
CA GLY A 71 0.96 14.20 -5.17
C GLY A 71 0.76 13.20 -4.04
N GLU A 72 0.84 13.69 -2.82
CA GLU A 72 0.71 12.85 -1.62
C GLU A 72 -0.73 12.39 -1.41
N PRO A 73 -0.92 11.17 -0.86
CA PRO A 73 -2.24 10.66 -0.52
C PRO A 73 -3.00 11.61 0.41
N SER A 74 -4.26 11.87 0.12
CA SER A 74 -5.16 12.60 1.00
C SER A 74 -6.37 11.73 1.37
N GLU A 75 -7.05 12.08 2.46
CA GLU A 75 -8.26 11.39 2.90
C GLU A 75 -9.31 11.34 1.77
N ALA A 76 -9.52 12.46 1.07
CA ALA A 76 -10.47 12.54 -0.04
C ALA A 76 -10.07 11.63 -1.21
N MET A 77 -8.78 11.54 -1.54
CA MET A 77 -8.27 10.64 -2.57
C MET A 77 -8.56 9.18 -2.21
N ILE A 78 -8.27 8.79 -0.97
CA ILE A 78 -8.47 7.42 -0.50
C ILE A 78 -9.95 7.07 -0.48
N GLN A 79 -10.81 7.97 0.00
CA GLN A 79 -12.26 7.76 0.00
C GLN A 79 -12.79 7.56 -1.43
N THR A 80 -12.38 8.41 -2.38
CA THR A 80 -12.74 8.27 -3.80
C THR A 80 -12.25 6.94 -4.39
N MET A 81 -11.06 6.49 -4.00
CA MET A 81 -10.55 5.16 -4.41
C MET A 81 -11.35 4.02 -3.83
N TYR A 82 -11.76 4.12 -2.56
CA TYR A 82 -12.60 3.11 -1.93
C TYR A 82 -13.97 3.01 -2.61
N ASP A 83 -14.54 4.13 -3.00
CA ASP A 83 -15.83 4.17 -3.69
C ASP A 83 -15.74 3.60 -5.12
N ALA A 84 -14.61 3.84 -5.79
CA ALA A 84 -14.39 3.39 -7.17
C ALA A 84 -13.96 1.92 -7.30
N ILE A 85 -13.37 1.34 -6.25
CA ILE A 85 -12.84 -0.03 -6.26
C ILE A 85 -13.60 -0.85 -5.22
N PRO A 86 -14.60 -1.65 -5.59
CA PRO A 86 -15.36 -2.47 -4.63
C PRO A 86 -14.44 -3.42 -3.85
N TYR A 87 -14.60 -3.47 -2.54
CA TYR A 87 -13.72 -4.25 -1.65
C TYR A 87 -13.68 -5.75 -2.00
N ASP A 88 -14.82 -6.32 -2.38
CA ASP A 88 -14.94 -7.74 -2.69
C ASP A 88 -14.54 -8.09 -4.13
N SER A 89 -14.16 -7.08 -4.95
CA SER A 89 -13.77 -7.30 -6.34
C SER A 89 -12.36 -7.81 -6.52
N TYR A 90 -11.52 -7.77 -5.48
CA TYR A 90 -10.12 -8.18 -5.53
C TYR A 90 -9.68 -8.91 -4.27
N ASP A 91 -8.61 -9.70 -4.40
CA ASP A 91 -7.98 -10.44 -3.30
C ASP A 91 -6.57 -9.93 -3.00
N ARG A 92 -5.93 -9.29 -4.00
CA ARG A 92 -4.55 -8.84 -3.91
C ARG A 92 -4.38 -7.48 -4.55
N VAL A 93 -3.50 -6.66 -3.96
CA VAL A 93 -3.15 -5.32 -4.47
C VAL A 93 -1.67 -5.29 -4.82
N ILE A 94 -1.36 -4.83 -6.02
CA ILE A 94 0.01 -4.67 -6.51
C ILE A 94 0.30 -3.19 -6.66
N ALA A 95 1.26 -2.69 -5.88
CA ALA A 95 1.75 -1.32 -5.95
C ALA A 95 2.93 -1.24 -6.92
N VAL A 96 2.83 -0.47 -7.98
CA VAL A 96 3.96 -0.22 -8.89
C VAL A 96 4.16 1.29 -9.01
N GLY A 97 5.12 1.82 -8.25
CA GLY A 97 5.31 3.28 -8.22
C GLY A 97 6.20 3.76 -7.08
N GLY A 98 6.07 5.03 -6.75
CA GLY A 98 6.75 5.67 -5.63
C GLY A 98 6.03 5.49 -4.29
N GLY A 99 6.51 6.18 -3.26
CA GLY A 99 5.99 6.08 -1.89
C GLY A 99 4.48 6.30 -1.77
N ALA A 100 3.93 7.29 -2.48
CA ALA A 100 2.48 7.55 -2.49
C ALA A 100 1.66 6.35 -2.98
N ILE A 101 2.11 5.69 -4.05
CA ILE A 101 1.47 4.46 -4.57
C ILE A 101 1.54 3.33 -3.53
N MET A 102 2.70 3.17 -2.90
CA MET A 102 2.88 2.15 -1.84
C MET A 102 1.92 2.40 -0.67
N ASP A 103 1.81 3.63 -0.23
CA ASP A 103 0.97 4.01 0.90
C ASP A 103 -0.52 3.81 0.60
N LEU A 104 -0.99 4.16 -0.59
CA LEU A 104 -2.35 3.89 -1.04
C LEU A 104 -2.65 2.38 -1.11
N CYS A 105 -1.71 1.58 -1.60
CA CYS A 105 -1.88 0.13 -1.69
C CYS A 105 -1.99 -0.54 -0.32
N LYS A 106 -1.21 -0.10 0.66
CA LYS A 106 -1.33 -0.60 2.04
C LYS A 106 -2.75 -0.40 2.58
N LEU A 107 -3.34 0.77 2.31
CA LEU A 107 -4.71 1.07 2.73
C LEU A 107 -5.76 0.25 1.98
N LEU A 108 -5.54 -0.01 0.69
CA LEU A 108 -6.39 -0.93 -0.08
C LEU A 108 -6.29 -2.38 0.41
N GLY A 109 -5.15 -2.77 0.97
CA GLY A 109 -4.94 -4.08 1.59
C GLY A 109 -5.60 -4.25 2.96
N CYS A 110 -5.99 -3.16 3.59
CA CYS A 110 -6.63 -3.18 4.91
C CYS A 110 -8.14 -3.40 4.81
N LYS A 111 -8.71 -3.97 5.88
CA LYS A 111 -10.16 -3.95 6.10
C LYS A 111 -10.69 -2.53 6.05
N ARG A 112 -11.73 -2.31 5.26
CA ARG A 112 -12.28 -0.97 5.06
C ARG A 112 -13.12 -0.52 6.25
N PRO A 113 -12.84 0.68 6.79
CA PRO A 113 -13.75 1.35 7.71
C PRO A 113 -14.94 1.95 6.96
N ASP A 114 -15.95 2.38 7.70
CA ASP A 114 -17.09 3.13 7.13
C ASP A 114 -16.64 4.46 6.48
N THR A 115 -15.62 5.08 7.07
CA THR A 115 -14.97 6.28 6.53
C THR A 115 -13.46 6.19 6.72
N VAL A 116 -12.70 6.74 5.78
CA VAL A 116 -11.23 6.82 5.86
C VAL A 116 -10.79 7.56 7.13
N HIS A 117 -11.52 8.60 7.53
CA HIS A 117 -11.30 9.34 8.77
C HIS A 117 -11.22 8.44 10.01
N ASN A 118 -12.10 7.43 10.11
CA ASN A 118 -12.11 6.51 11.24
C ASN A 118 -10.84 5.65 11.33
N LEU A 119 -10.19 5.39 10.20
CA LEU A 119 -8.92 4.65 10.16
C LEU A 119 -7.80 5.45 10.82
N TYR A 120 -7.69 6.75 10.50
CA TYR A 120 -6.62 7.61 11.01
C TYR A 120 -6.79 7.98 12.48
N PHE A 121 -8.00 8.21 12.93
CA PHE A 121 -8.27 8.55 14.33
C PHE A 121 -8.37 7.32 15.24
N LYS A 122 -7.89 6.15 14.77
CA LYS A 122 -7.87 4.90 15.54
C LYS A 122 -9.24 4.48 16.08
N ARG A 123 -10.31 4.92 15.43
CA ARG A 123 -11.68 4.51 15.73
C ARG A 123 -12.06 3.20 15.06
N PHE A 124 -11.20 2.74 14.17
CA PHE A 124 -11.32 1.47 13.46
C PHE A 124 -9.99 0.73 13.54
N PRO A 125 -9.98 -0.58 13.86
CA PRO A 125 -8.75 -1.35 13.92
C PRO A 125 -8.15 -1.51 12.51
N VAL A 126 -6.85 -1.29 12.39
CA VAL A 126 -6.12 -1.56 11.16
C VAL A 126 -5.86 -3.07 11.08
N VAL A 127 -6.57 -3.74 10.19
CA VAL A 127 -6.44 -5.18 9.94
C VAL A 127 -6.12 -5.38 8.46
N HIS A 128 -5.00 -6.03 8.17
CA HIS A 128 -4.66 -6.45 6.81
C HIS A 128 -5.46 -7.69 6.44
N GLU A 129 -6.23 -7.62 5.36
CA GLU A 129 -7.07 -8.73 4.87
C GLU A 129 -6.72 -9.13 3.43
N LYS A 130 -6.01 -8.26 2.69
CA LYS A 130 -5.62 -8.53 1.31
C LYS A 130 -4.11 -8.57 1.18
N ASP A 131 -3.60 -9.44 0.32
CA ASP A 131 -2.18 -9.48 0.03
C ASP A 131 -1.72 -8.21 -0.69
N VAL A 132 -0.54 -7.72 -0.33
CA VAL A 132 0.08 -6.54 -0.96
C VAL A 132 1.43 -6.91 -1.52
N ILE A 133 1.63 -6.67 -2.83
CA ILE A 133 2.92 -6.77 -3.50
C ILE A 133 3.40 -5.35 -3.80
N ALA A 134 4.58 -4.99 -3.32
CA ALA A 134 5.16 -3.66 -3.52
C ALA A 134 6.33 -3.72 -4.50
N ILE A 135 6.25 -2.92 -5.57
CA ILE A 135 7.29 -2.79 -6.60
C ILE A 135 7.71 -1.33 -6.67
N PRO A 136 8.74 -0.93 -5.91
CA PRO A 136 9.19 0.46 -5.86
C PRO A 136 9.87 0.86 -7.17
N THR A 137 9.50 2.03 -7.68
CA THR A 137 10.13 2.66 -8.86
C THR A 137 10.99 3.87 -8.49
N THR A 138 10.95 4.28 -7.23
CA THR A 138 11.77 5.36 -6.66
C THR A 138 12.58 4.84 -5.48
N CYS A 139 13.81 5.30 -5.33
CA CYS A 139 14.64 4.96 -4.18
C CYS A 139 14.43 5.97 -3.05
N GLY A 140 14.66 5.52 -1.81
CA GLY A 140 14.81 6.39 -0.63
C GLY A 140 13.59 6.55 0.26
N THR A 141 12.38 6.16 -0.15
CA THR A 141 11.20 6.26 0.72
C THR A 141 11.12 5.13 1.74
N GLY A 142 11.60 3.92 1.38
CA GLY A 142 11.47 2.73 2.22
C GLY A 142 10.02 2.27 2.45
N SER A 143 9.06 2.89 1.76
CA SER A 143 7.64 2.59 1.96
C SER A 143 7.31 1.14 1.63
N GLU A 144 8.03 0.50 0.72
CA GLU A 144 7.90 -0.92 0.38
C GLU A 144 8.25 -1.86 1.55
N ALA A 145 9.05 -1.38 2.49
CA ALA A 145 9.54 -2.17 3.63
C ALA A 145 8.88 -1.80 4.97
N THR A 146 8.04 -0.77 4.98
CA THR A 146 7.39 -0.29 6.20
C THR A 146 5.90 -0.59 6.21
N ALA A 147 5.35 -0.75 7.41
CA ALA A 147 3.92 -0.87 7.64
C ALA A 147 3.21 0.50 7.78
N LEU A 148 3.92 1.59 7.49
CA LEU A 148 3.42 2.96 7.61
C LEU A 148 2.81 3.43 6.29
N SER A 149 1.70 4.16 6.39
CA SER A 149 1.10 4.90 5.28
C SER A 149 0.95 6.36 5.69
N ILE A 150 1.55 7.25 4.91
CA ILE A 150 1.52 8.70 5.16
C ILE A 150 0.39 9.29 4.34
N VAL A 151 -0.51 10.01 5.00
CA VAL A 151 -1.66 10.65 4.38
C VAL A 151 -1.83 12.06 4.92
N THR A 152 -2.08 12.98 4.02
CA THR A 152 -2.37 14.37 4.36
C THR A 152 -3.85 14.52 4.70
N ASP A 153 -4.14 14.95 5.92
CA ASP A 153 -5.47 15.43 6.32
C ASP A 153 -5.55 16.93 6.01
N LEU A 154 -6.42 17.31 5.09
CA LEU A 154 -6.63 18.72 4.70
C LEU A 154 -7.35 19.53 5.79
N SER A 155 -7.93 18.89 6.79
CA SER A 155 -8.58 19.58 7.92
C SER A 155 -7.63 19.87 9.08
N LEU A 156 -6.58 19.09 9.20
CA LEU A 156 -5.53 19.20 10.23
C LEU A 156 -4.23 18.74 9.60
N ILE A 157 -3.19 19.56 9.60
CA ILE A 157 -1.85 19.13 9.16
C ILE A 157 -1.31 18.14 10.20
N HIS A 158 -1.78 16.90 10.14
CA HIS A 158 -1.32 15.80 10.97
C HIS A 158 -0.89 14.62 10.10
N ILE A 159 0.36 14.26 10.22
CA ILE A 159 0.91 13.00 9.74
C ILE A 159 0.49 11.94 10.76
N SER A 160 -0.41 11.04 10.40
CA SER A 160 -0.77 9.91 11.27
C SER A 160 -0.20 8.60 10.73
N GLU A 161 0.35 7.81 11.64
CA GLU A 161 0.87 6.47 11.37
C GLU A 161 -0.25 5.44 11.58
N PRO A 162 -0.80 4.79 10.54
CA PRO A 162 -1.92 3.88 10.71
C PRO A 162 -1.57 2.40 10.91
N THR A 163 -0.30 2.00 10.87
CA THR A 163 0.00 0.56 10.86
C THR A 163 0.96 0.14 11.96
N ARG A 164 0.41 -0.55 12.98
CA ARG A 164 1.18 -1.47 13.81
C ARG A 164 0.85 -2.89 13.34
N GLN A 165 1.83 -3.58 12.77
CA GLN A 165 1.75 -5.03 12.68
C GLN A 165 1.71 -5.62 14.09
N ALA A 166 0.73 -6.42 14.36
CA ALA A 166 0.75 -7.32 15.50
C ALA A 166 1.69 -8.50 15.20
#